data_6ff89d704a76e4f9bea691e910611c83
#
_entry.id   6ff89d704a76e4f9bea691e910611c83
#
_cell.length_a   1.000
_cell.length_b   1.000
_cell.length_c   1.000
_cell.angle_alpha   90.00
_cell.angle_beta   90.00
_cell.angle_gamma   90.00
#
_symmetry.space_group_name_H-M   'P 1'
#
loop_
_entity.id
_entity.type
_entity.pdbx_description
1 polymer ?
#
loop_
_entity_poly.entity_id
_entity_poly.type
_entity_poly.pdbx_seq_one_letter_code
_entity_poly.pdbx_strand_id
1 'polypeptide(L)'
;MSIKIIKKGIADSIQDQGRYGYQHLGIQPNGCMDYLSAWLGNAILQNELNHPILELHFPTAQIQFTTNHTICITGANFVPVLNEKSIALNTPIQVSAMDTLSMLQPLEGKTCYVAIKGNFENPQWLHSYSYHGKRFEKEDQILIDDQSQQINPNAQINPVVIDKVHHFLFNNHTPIRIIPGPAWQDLTEDSIHHLLNSAYSITPHANRMGFQLSGPSLSLTTPNAYLSSAVTRGTIQLLPNGSIIVLMADHQTIGGYANLGQIILVDLPRFAQIKTEQLIKFSLTKLATAHNLYQEMYAQFKH
;
A
#
# COMPACT_ATOMS: atom_id res chain seq x y z
N MET A 1 25.58 -9.80 -4.01
CA MET A 1 24.77 -10.71 -3.21
C MET A 1 23.34 -10.67 -3.70
N SER A 2 22.55 -11.72 -3.56
CA SER A 2 21.22 -11.71 -4.17
C SER A 2 20.19 -12.50 -3.36
N ILE A 3 18.95 -12.16 -3.61
CA ILE A 3 17.78 -12.94 -3.21
C ILE A 3 17.21 -13.54 -4.47
N LYS A 4 16.86 -14.81 -4.44
CA LYS A 4 16.35 -15.56 -5.60
C LYS A 4 14.86 -15.86 -5.42
N ILE A 5 14.07 -15.63 -6.45
CA ILE A 5 12.65 -16.02 -6.49
C ILE A 5 12.56 -17.46 -6.99
N ILE A 6 12.28 -18.42 -6.09
CA ILE A 6 12.20 -19.84 -6.44
C ILE A 6 10.80 -20.27 -6.88
N LYS A 7 9.77 -19.52 -6.46
CA LYS A 7 8.40 -19.63 -6.95
C LYS A 7 7.81 -18.24 -7.05
N LYS A 8 7.13 -17.92 -8.17
CA LYS A 8 6.48 -16.63 -8.34
C LYS A 8 5.15 -16.54 -7.59
N GLY A 9 4.84 -15.35 -7.11
CA GLY A 9 3.52 -14.98 -6.60
C GLY A 9 2.61 -14.42 -7.69
N ILE A 10 1.46 -13.87 -7.29
CA ILE A 10 0.47 -13.32 -8.24
C ILE A 10 0.78 -11.90 -8.69
N ALA A 11 1.39 -11.08 -7.82
CA ALA A 11 1.59 -9.64 -8.07
C ALA A 11 2.77 -9.04 -7.31
N ASP A 12 3.71 -9.85 -6.86
CA ASP A 12 4.83 -9.43 -6.03
C ASP A 12 5.86 -8.64 -6.83
N SER A 13 6.44 -7.62 -6.19
CA SER A 13 7.35 -6.69 -6.85
C SER A 13 8.22 -5.92 -5.85
N ILE A 14 9.28 -5.26 -6.34
CA ILE A 14 9.98 -4.22 -5.57
C ILE A 14 9.15 -2.94 -5.65
N GLN A 15 8.93 -2.33 -4.50
CA GLN A 15 8.28 -1.03 -4.39
C GLN A 15 9.10 -0.09 -3.49
N ASP A 16 8.89 1.21 -3.68
CA ASP A 16 9.37 2.28 -2.81
C ASP A 16 8.23 3.29 -2.60
N GLN A 17 8.51 4.55 -2.37
CA GLN A 17 7.46 5.58 -2.30
C GLN A 17 6.88 5.97 -3.67
N GLY A 18 7.45 5.46 -4.77
CA GLY A 18 7.05 5.79 -6.13
C GLY A 18 7.76 7.04 -6.67
N ARG A 19 7.43 7.42 -7.90
CA ARG A 19 8.01 8.56 -8.63
C ARG A 19 7.02 9.69 -8.77
N TYR A 20 7.38 10.85 -8.26
CA TYR A 20 6.57 12.06 -8.34
C TYR A 20 7.23 13.10 -9.23
N GLY A 21 6.43 14.06 -9.75
CA GLY A 21 6.91 15.13 -10.62
C GLY A 21 6.83 14.82 -12.12
N TYR A 22 6.43 13.60 -12.51
CA TYR A 22 6.36 13.17 -13.90
C TYR A 22 4.93 12.93 -14.42
N GLN A 23 3.90 13.19 -13.60
CA GLN A 23 2.51 12.91 -13.93
C GLN A 23 2.01 13.72 -15.13
N HIS A 24 2.56 14.93 -15.36
CA HIS A 24 2.27 15.77 -16.53
C HIS A 24 2.72 15.13 -17.86
N LEU A 25 3.61 14.14 -17.80
CA LEU A 25 4.03 13.32 -18.94
C LEU A 25 3.22 12.02 -19.09
N GLY A 26 2.16 11.84 -18.29
CA GLY A 26 1.38 10.61 -18.25
C GLY A 26 2.03 9.45 -17.49
N ILE A 27 3.14 9.71 -16.77
CA ILE A 27 3.88 8.68 -16.03
C ILE A 27 3.27 8.51 -14.65
N GLN A 28 2.89 7.28 -14.35
CA GLN A 28 2.25 6.91 -13.08
C GLN A 28 3.23 6.98 -11.91
N PRO A 29 2.81 7.47 -10.73
CA PRO A 29 3.67 7.50 -9.53
C PRO A 29 4.11 6.12 -9.07
N ASN A 30 3.22 5.12 -9.11
CA ASN A 30 3.41 3.79 -8.51
C ASN A 30 3.68 3.86 -6.99
N GLY A 31 4.54 2.98 -6.47
CA GLY A 31 4.90 2.92 -5.05
C GLY A 31 4.10 1.89 -4.25
N CYS A 32 4.44 1.76 -2.97
CA CYS A 32 3.78 0.82 -2.05
C CYS A 32 2.29 1.05 -1.95
N MET A 33 1.48 -0.02 -1.91
CA MET A 33 0.04 0.07 -1.63
C MET A 33 -0.23 0.55 -0.21
N ASP A 34 0.58 0.14 0.76
CA ASP A 34 0.53 0.56 2.15
C ASP A 34 1.92 1.08 2.55
N TYR A 35 2.10 2.39 2.46
CA TYR A 35 3.39 3.02 2.79
C TYR A 35 3.69 2.98 4.30
N LEU A 36 2.67 2.87 5.20
CA LEU A 36 2.94 2.80 6.64
C LEU A 36 3.59 1.48 7.03
N SER A 37 3.13 0.37 6.47
CA SER A 37 3.80 -0.93 6.66
C SER A 37 5.21 -0.92 6.07
N ALA A 38 5.40 -0.30 4.90
CA ALA A 38 6.72 -0.17 4.30
C ALA A 38 7.66 0.68 5.17
N TRP A 39 7.20 1.84 5.66
CA TRP A 39 7.96 2.68 6.60
C TRP A 39 8.30 1.94 7.88
N LEU A 40 7.34 1.20 8.44
CA LEU A 40 7.54 0.43 9.67
C LEU A 40 8.66 -0.61 9.50
N GLY A 41 8.63 -1.39 8.43
CA GLY A 41 9.65 -2.38 8.13
C GLY A 41 11.04 -1.74 7.97
N ASN A 42 11.11 -0.64 7.22
CA ASN A 42 12.35 0.10 7.02
C ASN A 42 12.85 0.75 8.33
N ALA A 43 11.98 1.36 9.14
CA ALA A 43 12.36 1.95 10.41
C ALA A 43 12.86 0.90 11.41
N ILE A 44 12.23 -0.28 11.50
CA ILE A 44 12.69 -1.39 12.34
C ILE A 44 14.10 -1.82 11.97
N LEU A 45 14.42 -1.87 10.66
CA LEU A 45 15.77 -2.19 10.17
C LEU A 45 16.73 -1.00 10.14
N GLN A 46 16.28 0.20 10.57
CA GLN A 46 17.08 1.43 10.48
C GLN A 46 17.54 1.72 9.04
N ASN A 47 16.69 1.47 8.09
CA ASN A 47 16.79 1.95 6.73
C ASN A 47 16.15 3.35 6.63
N GLU A 48 16.42 4.08 5.56
CA GLU A 48 15.63 5.27 5.23
C GLU A 48 14.16 4.88 4.98
N LEU A 49 13.19 5.73 5.33
CA LEU A 49 11.76 5.41 5.19
C LEU A 49 11.34 5.10 3.75
N ASN A 50 12.00 5.72 2.77
CA ASN A 50 11.77 5.51 1.34
C ASN A 50 12.63 4.39 0.74
N HIS A 51 13.36 3.65 1.57
CA HIS A 51 14.16 2.52 1.09
C HIS A 51 13.26 1.51 0.36
N PRO A 52 13.75 0.90 -0.76
CA PRO A 52 12.96 -0.11 -1.48
C PRO A 52 12.64 -1.32 -0.60
N ILE A 53 11.50 -1.93 -0.88
CA ILE A 53 10.94 -3.02 -0.10
C ILE A 53 10.27 -4.02 -1.04
N LEU A 54 10.18 -5.29 -0.66
CA LEU A 54 9.39 -6.26 -1.40
C LEU A 54 7.93 -6.16 -0.96
N GLU A 55 7.04 -5.91 -1.92
CA GLU A 55 5.58 -5.93 -1.71
C GLU A 55 5.02 -7.25 -2.21
N LEU A 56 4.33 -7.98 -1.32
CA LEU A 56 3.84 -9.33 -1.55
C LEU A 56 2.31 -9.40 -1.45
N HIS A 57 1.70 -10.13 -2.41
CA HIS A 57 0.26 -10.38 -2.47
C HIS A 57 -0.03 -11.87 -2.47
N PHE A 58 -0.94 -12.33 -1.62
CA PHE A 58 -1.22 -13.77 -1.49
C PHE A 58 -2.03 -14.34 -2.68
N PRO A 59 -1.63 -15.49 -3.23
CA PRO A 59 -0.46 -16.32 -2.93
C PRO A 59 0.85 -15.67 -3.39
N THR A 60 1.83 -15.64 -2.47
CA THR A 60 3.08 -14.89 -2.64
C THR A 60 4.17 -15.68 -3.33
N ALA A 61 5.22 -14.96 -3.75
CA ALA A 61 6.49 -15.56 -4.11
C ALA A 61 7.10 -16.34 -2.93
N GLN A 62 7.87 -17.36 -3.25
CA GLN A 62 8.79 -18.03 -2.33
C GLN A 62 10.20 -17.51 -2.61
N ILE A 63 10.87 -17.07 -1.57
CA ILE A 63 12.12 -16.31 -1.65
C ILE A 63 13.24 -17.12 -1.01
N GLN A 64 14.34 -17.32 -1.73
CA GLN A 64 15.56 -17.94 -1.20
C GLN A 64 16.66 -16.90 -1.05
N PHE A 65 17.30 -16.86 0.10
CA PHE A 65 18.44 -15.99 0.36
C PHE A 65 19.73 -16.69 -0.11
N THR A 66 20.55 -16.01 -0.92
CA THR A 66 21.82 -16.58 -1.39
C THR A 66 22.99 -16.22 -0.47
N THR A 67 22.79 -15.26 0.42
CA THR A 67 23.73 -14.78 1.45
C THR A 67 22.98 -14.45 2.71
N ASN A 68 23.71 -14.16 3.81
CA ASN A 68 23.11 -13.74 5.08
C ASN A 68 22.53 -12.34 4.95
N HIS A 69 21.35 -12.13 5.50
CA HIS A 69 20.68 -10.82 5.55
C HIS A 69 19.97 -10.62 6.88
N THR A 70 19.61 -9.38 7.17
CA THR A 70 18.60 -9.06 8.19
C THR A 70 17.34 -8.57 7.49
N ILE A 71 16.20 -9.19 7.79
CA ILE A 71 14.91 -8.86 7.22
C ILE A 71 13.92 -8.45 8.30
N CYS A 72 12.85 -7.75 7.89
CA CYS A 72 11.68 -7.52 8.73
C CYS A 72 10.42 -7.67 7.89
N ILE A 73 9.42 -8.37 8.43
CA ILE A 73 8.14 -8.59 7.75
C ILE A 73 7.10 -7.74 8.43
N THR A 74 6.37 -6.93 7.64
CA THR A 74 5.35 -5.98 8.13
C THR A 74 4.10 -6.02 7.25
N GLY A 75 3.04 -5.30 7.67
CA GLY A 75 1.77 -5.27 6.96
C GLY A 75 0.91 -6.50 7.22
N ALA A 76 0.32 -7.07 6.19
CA ALA A 76 -0.57 -8.21 6.30
C ALA A 76 0.10 -9.43 6.95
N ASN A 77 -0.65 -10.11 7.82
CA ASN A 77 -0.21 -11.38 8.40
C ASN A 77 -0.56 -12.53 7.43
N PHE A 78 0.45 -13.01 6.71
CA PHE A 78 0.34 -14.17 5.82
C PHE A 78 0.97 -15.44 6.42
N VAL A 79 1.15 -15.48 7.74
CA VAL A 79 1.80 -16.59 8.46
C VAL A 79 3.18 -16.89 7.85
N PRO A 80 4.15 -15.99 8.05
CA PRO A 80 5.48 -16.17 7.49
C PRO A 80 6.23 -17.33 8.15
N VAL A 81 6.93 -18.11 7.32
CA VAL A 81 7.80 -19.21 7.77
C VAL A 81 9.16 -19.10 7.09
N LEU A 82 10.21 -19.38 7.86
CA LEU A 82 11.58 -19.52 7.39
C LEU A 82 11.98 -20.99 7.55
N ASN A 83 12.27 -21.67 6.44
CA ASN A 83 12.55 -23.12 6.45
C ASN A 83 11.48 -23.90 7.24
N GLU A 84 10.19 -23.63 6.94
CA GLU A 84 9.01 -24.24 7.57
C GLU A 84 8.78 -23.90 9.05
N LYS A 85 9.66 -23.10 9.68
CA LYS A 85 9.49 -22.63 11.05
C LYS A 85 8.82 -21.26 11.06
N SER A 86 7.78 -21.11 11.88
CA SER A 86 7.08 -19.82 12.03
C SER A 86 8.03 -18.73 12.54
N ILE A 87 7.93 -17.55 11.96
CA ILE A 87 8.70 -16.37 12.35
C ILE A 87 7.75 -15.21 12.69
N ALA A 88 8.24 -14.28 13.51
CA ALA A 88 7.44 -13.17 13.98
C ALA A 88 7.36 -12.03 12.95
N LEU A 89 6.24 -11.28 12.96
CA LEU A 89 6.11 -10.01 12.27
C LEU A 89 6.75 -8.89 13.10
N ASN A 90 7.04 -7.77 12.44
CA ASN A 90 7.47 -6.51 13.04
C ASN A 90 8.73 -6.63 13.93
N THR A 91 9.60 -7.59 13.63
CA THR A 91 10.87 -7.78 14.34
C THR A 91 12.01 -8.04 13.35
N PRO A 92 13.25 -7.62 13.67
CA PRO A 92 14.42 -8.01 12.88
C PRO A 92 14.66 -9.51 12.95
N ILE A 93 14.89 -10.15 11.82
CA ILE A 93 15.14 -11.60 11.68
C ILE A 93 16.44 -11.79 10.91
N GLN A 94 17.37 -12.53 11.48
CA GLN A 94 18.57 -12.95 10.78
C GLN A 94 18.24 -14.15 9.89
N VAL A 95 18.59 -14.05 8.62
CA VAL A 95 18.47 -15.14 7.66
C VAL A 95 19.84 -15.51 7.12
N SER A 96 20.05 -16.78 6.89
CA SER A 96 21.31 -17.34 6.39
C SER A 96 21.22 -17.69 4.90
N ALA A 97 22.37 -17.86 4.28
CA ALA A 97 22.42 -18.40 2.93
C ALA A 97 21.67 -19.74 2.84
N MET A 98 20.90 -19.91 1.77
CA MET A 98 20.01 -21.03 1.48
C MET A 98 18.69 -21.06 2.28
N ASP A 99 18.49 -20.17 3.24
CA ASP A 99 17.19 -20.05 3.90
C ASP A 99 16.09 -19.66 2.90
N THR A 100 14.91 -20.20 3.14
CA THR A 100 13.73 -19.99 2.28
C THR A 100 12.58 -19.39 3.07
N LEU A 101 12.14 -18.21 2.65
CA LEU A 101 10.97 -17.51 3.18
C LEU A 101 9.73 -17.88 2.38
N SER A 102 8.67 -18.27 3.06
CA SER A 102 7.35 -18.58 2.48
C SER A 102 6.24 -17.98 3.34
N MET A 103 5.08 -17.77 2.72
CA MET A 103 3.85 -17.33 3.37
C MET A 103 2.79 -18.42 3.23
N LEU A 104 2.17 -18.84 4.34
CA LEU A 104 1.30 -20.02 4.33
C LEU A 104 -0.16 -19.70 4.01
N GLN A 105 -0.71 -18.65 4.61
CA GLN A 105 -2.14 -18.30 4.49
C GLN A 105 -2.42 -16.85 4.87
N PRO A 106 -3.43 -16.19 4.27
CA PRO A 106 -3.73 -14.78 4.52
C PRO A 106 -4.68 -14.63 5.74
N LEU A 107 -4.13 -14.57 6.95
CA LEU A 107 -4.94 -14.39 8.17
C LEU A 107 -5.51 -12.98 8.26
N GLU A 108 -4.67 -11.94 8.09
CA GLU A 108 -5.06 -10.55 8.29
C GLU A 108 -4.44 -9.67 7.20
N GLY A 109 -5.19 -8.66 6.74
CA GLY A 109 -4.72 -7.71 5.73
C GLY A 109 -4.68 -8.28 4.31
N LYS A 110 -4.14 -7.49 3.38
CA LYS A 110 -4.15 -7.78 1.94
C LYS A 110 -2.76 -7.71 1.30
N THR A 111 -1.84 -6.93 1.88
CA THR A 111 -0.50 -6.67 1.33
C THR A 111 0.53 -6.80 2.42
N CYS A 112 1.50 -7.69 2.22
CA CYS A 112 2.62 -7.95 3.12
C CYS A 112 3.90 -7.33 2.56
N TYR A 113 4.81 -6.92 3.42
CA TYR A 113 6.08 -6.30 3.05
C TYR A 113 7.25 -7.04 3.67
N VAL A 114 8.34 -7.17 2.91
CA VAL A 114 9.62 -7.68 3.41
C VAL A 114 10.66 -6.59 3.22
N ALA A 115 11.01 -5.92 4.30
CA ALA A 115 12.15 -5.02 4.35
C ALA A 115 13.43 -5.84 4.48
N ILE A 116 14.51 -5.35 3.88
CA ILE A 116 15.82 -5.99 3.88
C ILE A 116 16.86 -4.95 4.21
N LYS A 117 17.77 -5.28 5.13
CA LYS A 117 18.92 -4.43 5.43
C LYS A 117 19.96 -4.56 4.31
N GLY A 118 20.41 -3.42 3.74
CA GLY A 118 21.34 -3.38 2.62
C GLY A 118 20.78 -2.58 1.44
N ASN A 119 21.63 -2.16 0.50
CA ASN A 119 21.22 -1.34 -0.62
C ASN A 119 20.80 -2.22 -1.81
N PHE A 120 19.67 -1.90 -2.42
CA PHE A 120 19.24 -2.55 -3.66
C PHE A 120 20.06 -2.03 -4.84
N GLU A 121 20.65 -2.94 -5.62
CA GLU A 121 21.42 -2.62 -6.84
C GLU A 121 20.59 -2.78 -8.12
N ASN A 122 19.28 -3.03 -7.99
CA ASN A 122 18.39 -3.15 -9.13
C ASN A 122 18.26 -1.82 -9.88
N PRO A 123 18.03 -1.84 -11.20
CA PRO A 123 17.87 -0.61 -11.97
C PRO A 123 16.69 0.23 -11.48
N GLN A 124 16.90 1.53 -11.33
CA GLN A 124 15.85 2.51 -11.08
C GLN A 124 15.34 3.10 -12.40
N TRP A 125 14.07 3.47 -12.42
CA TRP A 125 13.50 4.28 -13.48
C TRP A 125 12.94 5.58 -12.89
N LEU A 126 13.45 6.71 -13.37
CA LEU A 126 13.11 8.05 -12.85
C LEU A 126 13.21 8.11 -11.31
N HIS A 127 14.35 7.67 -10.78
CA HIS A 127 14.70 7.67 -9.36
C HIS A 127 13.80 6.82 -8.47
N SER A 128 13.10 5.82 -9.02
CA SER A 128 12.27 4.89 -8.26
C SER A 128 12.53 3.46 -8.67
N TYR A 129 12.48 2.54 -7.70
CA TYR A 129 12.52 1.09 -7.90
C TYR A 129 11.14 0.54 -8.28
N SER A 130 10.06 1.28 -8.00
CA SER A 130 8.70 0.89 -8.38
C SER A 130 8.55 0.98 -9.90
N TYR A 131 8.27 -0.15 -10.53
CA TYR A 131 8.10 -0.20 -11.97
C TYR A 131 6.76 -0.84 -12.31
N HIS A 132 5.91 -0.08 -13.01
CA HIS A 132 4.59 -0.56 -13.45
C HIS A 132 4.70 -1.83 -14.30
N GLY A 133 3.97 -2.87 -13.89
CA GLY A 133 3.91 -4.14 -14.61
C GLY A 133 5.08 -5.09 -14.37
N LYS A 134 6.17 -4.68 -13.72
CA LYS A 134 7.27 -5.58 -13.39
C LYS A 134 6.97 -6.35 -12.11
N ARG A 135 6.56 -7.60 -12.27
CA ARG A 135 6.35 -8.56 -11.18
C ARG A 135 7.51 -9.53 -11.12
N PHE A 136 7.67 -10.18 -9.97
CA PHE A 136 8.66 -11.24 -9.84
C PHE A 136 8.29 -12.44 -10.71
N GLU A 137 9.27 -12.92 -11.45
CA GLU A 137 9.21 -14.20 -12.15
C GLU A 137 10.12 -15.21 -11.45
N LYS A 138 9.85 -16.51 -11.71
CA LYS A 138 10.72 -17.57 -11.20
C LYS A 138 12.14 -17.37 -11.76
N GLU A 139 13.16 -17.60 -10.91
CA GLU A 139 14.60 -17.41 -11.18
C GLU A 139 15.06 -15.96 -11.18
N ASP A 140 14.17 -14.96 -11.00
CA ASP A 140 14.60 -13.58 -10.82
C ASP A 140 15.56 -13.47 -9.64
N GLN A 141 16.57 -12.61 -9.80
CA GLN A 141 17.52 -12.26 -8.77
C GLN A 141 17.37 -10.79 -8.40
N ILE A 142 17.25 -10.53 -7.10
CA ILE A 142 17.24 -9.18 -6.55
C ILE A 142 18.62 -8.96 -5.94
N LEU A 143 19.37 -8.03 -6.51
CA LEU A 143 20.74 -7.73 -6.09
C LEU A 143 20.71 -6.78 -4.90
N ILE A 144 21.43 -7.14 -3.83
CA ILE A 144 21.50 -6.35 -2.60
C ILE A 144 22.97 -6.27 -2.21
N ASP A 145 23.49 -5.05 -2.10
CA ASP A 145 24.83 -4.79 -1.59
C ASP A 145 24.88 -5.04 -0.08
N ASP A 146 25.84 -5.86 0.35
CA ASP A 146 26.09 -6.17 1.76
C ASP A 146 26.99 -5.10 2.39
N GLN A 147 26.47 -3.92 2.51
CA GLN A 147 27.00 -3.01 3.51
C GLN A 147 26.38 -3.38 4.85
N SER A 148 26.95 -4.38 5.49
CA SER A 148 26.54 -4.90 6.79
C SER A 148 26.58 -3.82 7.89
N GLN A 149 25.71 -2.84 7.79
CA GLN A 149 25.42 -1.94 8.88
C GLN A 149 24.63 -2.74 9.91
N GLN A 150 25.29 -3.05 11.00
CA GLN A 150 24.62 -3.68 12.15
C GLN A 150 23.47 -2.78 12.60
N ILE A 151 22.32 -3.38 12.91
CA ILE A 151 21.23 -2.66 13.54
C ILE A 151 21.72 -2.21 14.92
N ASN A 152 21.68 -0.91 15.18
CA ASN A 152 22.03 -0.36 16.48
C ASN A 152 20.95 -0.74 17.51
N PRO A 153 21.23 -1.56 18.52
CA PRO A 153 20.23 -1.99 19.48
C PRO A 153 19.64 -0.84 20.32
N ASN A 154 20.35 0.29 20.40
CA ASN A 154 19.91 1.47 21.16
C ASN A 154 19.05 2.44 20.35
N ALA A 155 18.93 2.25 19.03
CA ALA A 155 18.15 3.10 18.14
C ALA A 155 16.94 2.34 17.54
N GLN A 156 16.33 1.46 18.33
CA GLN A 156 15.14 0.70 17.89
C GLN A 156 13.90 1.58 17.94
N ILE A 157 13.01 1.36 16.96
CA ILE A 157 11.68 1.98 16.97
C ILE A 157 10.93 1.57 18.25
N ASN A 158 10.23 2.53 18.85
CA ASN A 158 9.45 2.28 20.05
C ASN A 158 8.36 1.22 19.81
N PRO A 159 8.28 0.13 20.57
CA PRO A 159 7.23 -0.88 20.43
C PRO A 159 5.81 -0.30 20.44
N VAL A 160 5.55 0.77 21.17
CA VAL A 160 4.26 1.47 21.17
C VAL A 160 3.88 2.01 19.80
N VAL A 161 4.87 2.41 18.97
CA VAL A 161 4.62 2.86 17.60
C VAL A 161 4.22 1.68 16.72
N ILE A 162 4.87 0.53 16.90
CA ILE A 162 4.53 -0.72 16.19
C ILE A 162 3.06 -1.09 16.45
N ASP A 163 2.67 -1.13 17.73
CA ASP A 163 1.30 -1.47 18.15
C ASP A 163 0.27 -0.46 17.62
N LYS A 164 0.59 0.83 17.68
CA LYS A 164 -0.28 1.89 17.14
C LYS A 164 -0.47 1.76 15.63
N VAL A 165 0.59 1.52 14.87
CA VAL A 165 0.51 1.36 13.41
C VAL A 165 -0.31 0.11 13.07
N HIS A 166 -0.05 -1.02 13.73
CA HIS A 166 -0.82 -2.24 13.54
C HIS A 166 -2.31 -2.02 13.84
N HIS A 167 -2.63 -1.47 15.02
CA HIS A 167 -4.01 -1.17 15.38
C HIS A 167 -4.68 -0.22 14.40
N PHE A 168 -3.99 0.81 13.92
CA PHE A 168 -4.51 1.74 12.94
C PHE A 168 -4.81 1.06 11.60
N LEU A 169 -3.92 0.21 11.10
CA LEU A 169 -4.07 -0.45 9.80
C LEU A 169 -5.21 -1.46 9.78
N PHE A 170 -5.41 -2.20 10.87
CA PHE A 170 -6.34 -3.34 10.91
C PHE A 170 -7.63 -3.08 11.70
N ASN A 171 -7.83 -1.85 12.21
CA ASN A 171 -9.10 -1.46 12.81
C ASN A 171 -10.16 -1.16 11.76
N ASN A 172 -10.99 -2.16 11.45
CA ASN A 172 -12.04 -2.07 10.44
C ASN A 172 -13.32 -1.33 10.90
N HIS A 173 -13.40 -0.90 12.17
CA HIS A 173 -14.57 -0.21 12.71
C HIS A 173 -14.56 1.31 12.47
N THR A 174 -13.41 1.88 12.17
CA THR A 174 -13.28 3.32 11.92
C THR A 174 -13.58 3.64 10.46
N PRO A 175 -14.48 4.59 10.14
CA PRO A 175 -14.74 4.99 8.76
C PRO A 175 -13.49 5.51 8.05
N ILE A 176 -13.43 5.32 6.74
CA ILE A 176 -12.41 5.91 5.85
C ILE A 176 -12.78 7.38 5.65
N ARG A 177 -11.86 8.29 6.00
CA ARG A 177 -12.10 9.73 5.91
C ARG A 177 -11.84 10.25 4.50
N ILE A 178 -12.77 11.08 4.03
CA ILE A 178 -12.71 11.66 2.69
C ILE A 178 -12.89 13.18 2.75
N ILE A 179 -12.31 13.86 1.77
CA ILE A 179 -12.55 15.29 1.49
C ILE A 179 -13.40 15.36 0.22
N PRO A 180 -14.47 16.18 0.16
CA PRO A 180 -15.27 16.35 -1.04
C PRO A 180 -14.43 16.76 -2.26
N GLY A 181 -14.70 16.14 -3.40
CA GLY A 181 -14.07 16.45 -4.69
C GLY A 181 -14.86 17.48 -5.51
N PRO A 182 -14.37 17.86 -6.69
CA PRO A 182 -15.02 18.84 -7.56
C PRO A 182 -16.46 18.51 -7.93
N ALA A 183 -16.78 17.21 -8.14
CA ALA A 183 -18.10 16.76 -8.53
C ALA A 183 -19.03 16.44 -7.32
N TRP A 184 -18.61 16.78 -6.11
CA TRP A 184 -19.42 16.51 -4.90
C TRP A 184 -20.79 17.19 -4.95
N GLN A 185 -20.85 18.43 -5.42
CA GLN A 185 -22.08 19.22 -5.48
C GLN A 185 -23.04 18.76 -6.59
N ASP A 186 -22.54 17.96 -7.53
CA ASP A 186 -23.34 17.40 -8.61
C ASP A 186 -24.04 16.10 -8.21
N LEU A 187 -23.71 15.51 -7.04
CA LEU A 187 -24.41 14.35 -6.50
C LEU A 187 -25.86 14.70 -6.08
N THR A 188 -26.76 13.77 -6.28
CA THR A 188 -28.11 13.87 -5.65
C THR A 188 -27.99 13.78 -4.14
N GLU A 189 -28.97 14.33 -3.40
CA GLU A 189 -29.00 14.23 -1.93
C GLU A 189 -29.01 12.79 -1.46
N ASP A 190 -29.78 11.91 -2.11
CA ASP A 190 -29.82 10.47 -1.84
C ASP A 190 -28.44 9.83 -2.04
N SER A 191 -27.70 10.23 -3.08
CA SER A 191 -26.36 9.71 -3.33
C SER A 191 -25.37 10.15 -2.25
N ILE A 192 -25.43 11.40 -1.77
CA ILE A 192 -24.62 11.86 -0.65
C ILE A 192 -24.98 11.08 0.63
N HIS A 193 -26.29 10.89 0.88
CA HIS A 193 -26.76 10.10 2.01
C HIS A 193 -26.25 8.65 1.92
N HIS A 194 -26.36 7.99 0.77
CA HIS A 194 -25.84 6.64 0.56
C HIS A 194 -24.33 6.56 0.75
N LEU A 195 -23.55 7.49 0.18
CA LEU A 195 -22.09 7.47 0.30
C LEU A 195 -21.62 7.55 1.77
N LEU A 196 -22.31 8.33 2.60
CA LEU A 196 -21.90 8.57 4.00
C LEU A 196 -22.53 7.59 5.01
N ASN A 197 -23.69 7.03 4.72
CA ASN A 197 -24.43 6.23 5.71
C ASN A 197 -24.53 4.73 5.36
N SER A 198 -24.20 4.34 4.13
CA SER A 198 -24.23 2.94 3.73
C SER A 198 -22.86 2.30 3.83
N ALA A 199 -22.83 0.98 3.83
CA ALA A 199 -21.59 0.21 3.77
C ALA A 199 -21.28 -0.18 2.33
N TYR A 200 -20.00 -0.16 2.00
CA TYR A 200 -19.43 -0.60 0.73
C TYR A 200 -18.48 -1.77 0.97
N SER A 201 -18.19 -2.54 -0.06
CA SER A 201 -17.16 -3.60 -0.02
C SER A 201 -16.30 -3.57 -1.28
N ILE A 202 -15.06 -4.02 -1.16
CA ILE A 202 -14.13 -4.10 -2.29
C ILE A 202 -14.52 -5.31 -3.16
N THR A 203 -14.66 -5.09 -4.47
CA THR A 203 -14.97 -6.17 -5.41
C THR A 203 -13.73 -7.04 -5.70
N PRO A 204 -13.92 -8.28 -6.21
CA PRO A 204 -12.80 -9.14 -6.62
C PRO A 204 -11.92 -8.56 -7.74
N HIS A 205 -12.40 -7.56 -8.48
CA HIS A 205 -11.66 -6.89 -9.56
C HIS A 205 -10.64 -5.85 -9.06
N ALA A 206 -10.53 -5.67 -7.73
CA ALA A 206 -9.59 -4.73 -7.13
C ALA A 206 -8.13 -5.08 -7.47
N ASN A 207 -7.38 -4.09 -7.92
CA ASN A 207 -5.97 -4.22 -8.26
C ASN A 207 -5.21 -2.93 -7.93
N ARG A 208 -3.92 -2.89 -8.24
CA ARG A 208 -3.08 -1.72 -7.96
C ARG A 208 -3.48 -0.43 -8.68
N MET A 209 -4.27 -0.49 -9.76
CA MET A 209 -4.80 0.72 -10.44
C MET A 209 -5.98 1.32 -9.69
N GLY A 210 -6.86 0.48 -9.13
CA GLY A 210 -8.04 0.96 -8.40
C GLY A 210 -8.84 -0.16 -7.75
N PHE A 211 -9.54 0.20 -6.68
CA PHE A 211 -10.48 -0.64 -5.97
C PHE A 211 -11.90 -0.23 -6.33
N GLN A 212 -12.55 -1.01 -7.19
CA GLN A 212 -13.97 -0.85 -7.44
C GLN A 212 -14.75 -1.34 -6.22
N LEU A 213 -15.75 -0.55 -5.81
CA LEU A 213 -16.57 -0.85 -4.64
C LEU A 213 -17.95 -1.28 -5.06
N SER A 214 -18.48 -2.28 -4.36
CA SER A 214 -19.88 -2.70 -4.38
C SER A 214 -20.62 -2.05 -3.22
N GLY A 215 -21.82 -1.53 -3.50
CA GLY A 215 -22.68 -0.84 -2.54
C GLY A 215 -23.84 -0.16 -3.25
N PRO A 216 -24.58 0.75 -2.60
CA PRO A 216 -25.63 1.52 -3.24
C PRO A 216 -25.11 2.28 -4.47
N SER A 217 -25.91 2.25 -5.53
CA SER A 217 -25.63 3.03 -6.76
C SER A 217 -25.78 4.51 -6.46
N LEU A 218 -24.86 5.31 -6.97
CA LEU A 218 -24.87 6.76 -6.87
C LEU A 218 -25.24 7.38 -8.22
N SER A 219 -25.85 8.57 -8.18
CA SER A 219 -26.28 9.31 -9.36
C SER A 219 -25.98 10.80 -9.21
N LEU A 220 -25.84 11.47 -10.34
CA LEU A 220 -25.69 12.91 -10.43
C LEU A 220 -27.05 13.56 -10.69
N THR A 221 -27.20 14.80 -10.24
CA THR A 221 -28.40 15.62 -10.47
C THR A 221 -28.63 15.86 -11.95
N THR A 222 -27.54 15.99 -12.72
CA THR A 222 -27.58 16.15 -14.15
C THR A 222 -26.49 15.23 -14.77
N PRO A 223 -26.84 14.40 -15.77
CA PRO A 223 -25.82 13.63 -16.50
C PRO A 223 -24.87 14.58 -17.22
N ASN A 224 -23.66 14.70 -16.74
CA ASN A 224 -22.63 15.55 -17.32
C ASN A 224 -21.48 14.71 -17.89
N ALA A 225 -20.98 15.09 -19.04
CA ALA A 225 -19.69 14.62 -19.51
C ALA A 225 -18.59 15.43 -18.80
N TYR A 226 -17.80 14.75 -18.00
CA TYR A 226 -16.65 15.38 -17.32
C TYR A 226 -15.45 15.41 -18.27
N LEU A 227 -14.83 16.56 -18.39
CA LEU A 227 -13.53 16.66 -19.06
C LEU A 227 -12.49 15.91 -18.24
N SER A 228 -11.57 15.24 -18.94
CA SER A 228 -10.44 14.60 -18.29
C SER A 228 -9.64 15.62 -17.47
N SER A 229 -9.45 15.33 -16.21
CA SER A 229 -8.70 16.16 -15.25
C SER A 229 -7.63 15.33 -14.56
N ALA A 230 -6.66 16.01 -13.94
CA ALA A 230 -5.65 15.33 -13.13
C ALA A 230 -6.32 14.58 -11.97
N VAL A 231 -5.88 13.35 -11.77
CA VAL A 231 -6.31 12.50 -10.65
C VAL A 231 -5.10 12.02 -9.86
N THR A 232 -5.35 11.65 -8.60
CA THR A 232 -4.30 11.18 -7.70
C THR A 232 -4.75 9.90 -7.01
N ARG A 233 -3.81 9.20 -6.39
CA ARG A 233 -4.13 8.07 -5.53
C ARG A 233 -5.12 8.49 -4.42
N GLY A 234 -6.15 7.68 -4.20
CA GLY A 234 -7.23 7.96 -3.26
C GLY A 234 -8.40 8.76 -3.85
N THR A 235 -8.31 9.23 -5.10
CA THR A 235 -9.45 9.84 -5.81
C THR A 235 -10.58 8.84 -5.92
N ILE A 236 -11.80 9.24 -5.54
CA ILE A 236 -13.03 8.46 -5.66
C ILE A 236 -13.76 8.93 -6.90
N GLN A 237 -13.90 8.06 -7.88
CA GLN A 237 -14.58 8.36 -9.14
C GLN A 237 -15.92 7.62 -9.24
N LEU A 238 -16.96 8.29 -9.73
CA LEU A 238 -18.24 7.68 -10.08
C LEU A 238 -18.19 7.11 -11.50
N LEU A 239 -18.46 5.84 -11.62
CA LEU A 239 -18.54 5.16 -12.92
C LEU A 239 -19.93 5.32 -13.55
N PRO A 240 -20.09 5.15 -14.88
CA PRO A 240 -21.37 5.33 -15.56
C PRO A 240 -22.50 4.43 -15.08
N ASN A 241 -22.17 3.29 -14.48
CA ASN A 241 -23.15 2.34 -13.90
C ASN A 241 -23.55 2.69 -12.45
N GLY A 242 -23.11 3.82 -11.91
CA GLY A 242 -23.40 4.26 -10.54
C GLY A 242 -22.51 3.64 -9.45
N SER A 243 -21.60 2.74 -9.79
CA SER A 243 -20.59 2.25 -8.83
C SER A 243 -19.45 3.23 -8.69
N ILE A 244 -18.67 3.10 -7.62
CA ILE A 244 -17.51 3.94 -7.38
C ILE A 244 -16.20 3.13 -7.47
N ILE A 245 -15.15 3.81 -7.92
CA ILE A 245 -13.79 3.28 -7.90
C ILE A 245 -12.87 4.23 -7.14
N VAL A 246 -12.03 3.68 -6.28
CA VAL A 246 -10.97 4.43 -5.59
C VAL A 246 -9.65 4.15 -6.29
N LEU A 247 -9.00 5.19 -6.79
CA LEU A 247 -7.72 5.06 -7.47
C LEU A 247 -6.60 4.72 -6.50
N MET A 248 -5.76 3.74 -6.87
CA MET A 248 -4.70 3.21 -6.02
C MET A 248 -3.29 3.51 -6.57
N ALA A 249 -2.26 2.80 -6.14
CA ALA A 249 -0.86 3.15 -6.41
C ALA A 249 -0.50 3.27 -7.91
N ASP A 250 -1.05 2.41 -8.77
CA ASP A 250 -0.76 2.39 -10.21
C ASP A 250 -1.86 3.09 -11.04
N HIS A 251 -2.54 4.09 -10.46
CA HIS A 251 -3.60 4.84 -11.13
C HIS A 251 -3.09 5.60 -12.36
N GLN A 252 -4.00 5.88 -13.29
CA GLN A 252 -3.75 6.80 -14.40
C GLN A 252 -3.52 8.25 -13.88
N THR A 253 -2.86 9.08 -14.65
CA THR A 253 -2.56 10.47 -14.28
C THR A 253 -3.71 11.44 -14.57
N ILE A 254 -4.61 11.07 -15.49
CA ILE A 254 -5.81 11.82 -15.86
C ILE A 254 -7.02 10.88 -15.87
N GLY A 255 -8.20 11.39 -15.58
CA GLY A 255 -9.47 10.65 -15.61
C GLY A 255 -10.64 11.55 -16.02
N GLY A 256 -11.59 10.98 -16.76
CA GLY A 256 -12.78 11.68 -17.28
C GLY A 256 -14.08 11.33 -16.54
N TYR A 257 -14.00 10.68 -15.37
CA TYR A 257 -15.16 10.39 -14.53
C TYR A 257 -15.36 11.46 -13.45
N ALA A 258 -16.59 11.59 -12.95
CA ALA A 258 -16.89 12.50 -11.85
C ALA A 258 -16.04 12.21 -10.63
N ASN A 259 -15.20 13.15 -10.20
CA ASN A 259 -14.39 13.07 -9.01
C ASN A 259 -15.23 13.47 -7.79
N LEU A 260 -15.74 12.49 -7.05
CA LEU A 260 -16.61 12.68 -5.90
C LEU A 260 -15.85 13.13 -4.65
N GLY A 261 -14.60 12.70 -4.50
CA GLY A 261 -13.83 12.97 -3.29
C GLY A 261 -12.45 12.37 -3.31
N GLN A 262 -11.74 12.61 -2.23
CA GLN A 262 -10.37 12.16 -2.01
C GLN A 262 -10.26 11.48 -0.64
N ILE A 263 -9.85 10.23 -0.60
CA ILE A 263 -9.42 9.59 0.67
C ILE A 263 -8.20 10.36 1.18
N ILE A 264 -8.21 10.73 2.46
CA ILE A 264 -7.06 11.42 3.05
C ILE A 264 -5.83 10.51 3.08
N LEU A 265 -4.67 11.11 2.89
CA LEU A 265 -3.41 10.36 2.70
C LEU A 265 -3.16 9.34 3.83
N VAL A 266 -3.39 9.74 5.09
CA VAL A 266 -3.15 8.86 6.25
C VAL A 266 -4.05 7.62 6.26
N ASP A 267 -5.25 7.64 5.64
CA ASP A 267 -6.17 6.51 5.60
C ASP A 267 -5.92 5.55 4.42
N LEU A 268 -5.14 5.96 3.41
CA LEU A 268 -4.83 5.13 2.24
C LEU A 268 -4.15 3.80 2.58
N PRO A 269 -3.16 3.74 3.51
CA PRO A 269 -2.58 2.48 3.95
C PRO A 269 -3.60 1.51 4.50
N ARG A 270 -4.47 1.98 5.41
CA ARG A 270 -5.55 1.19 5.98
C ARG A 270 -6.53 0.71 4.91
N PHE A 271 -6.92 1.60 3.99
CA PHE A 271 -7.78 1.25 2.87
C PHE A 271 -7.17 0.17 1.97
N ALA A 272 -5.85 0.20 1.75
CA ALA A 272 -5.13 -0.79 0.97
C ALA A 272 -5.09 -2.19 1.63
N GLN A 273 -5.23 -2.26 2.96
CA GLN A 273 -5.22 -3.52 3.72
C GLN A 273 -6.61 -4.19 3.85
N ILE A 274 -7.68 -3.50 3.43
CA ILE A 274 -9.04 -4.04 3.52
C ILE A 274 -9.19 -5.22 2.56
N LYS A 275 -9.64 -6.36 3.10
CA LYS A 275 -9.94 -7.56 2.31
C LYS A 275 -11.22 -7.39 1.51
N THR A 276 -11.35 -8.15 0.41
CA THR A 276 -12.60 -8.33 -0.30
C THR A 276 -13.69 -8.76 0.70
N GLU A 277 -14.91 -8.22 0.56
CA GLU A 277 -16.09 -8.48 1.43
C GLU A 277 -16.08 -7.78 2.79
N GLN A 278 -14.98 -7.22 3.27
CA GLN A 278 -15.00 -6.37 4.46
C GLN A 278 -15.76 -5.07 4.18
N LEU A 279 -16.58 -4.67 5.15
CA LEU A 279 -17.44 -3.49 5.02
C LEU A 279 -16.65 -2.21 5.27
N ILE A 280 -16.83 -1.23 4.39
CA ILE A 280 -16.23 0.09 4.42
C ILE A 280 -17.34 1.12 4.60
N LYS A 281 -17.11 2.09 5.48
CA LYS A 281 -17.91 3.31 5.59
C LYS A 281 -17.04 4.51 5.35
N PHE A 282 -17.60 5.55 4.78
CA PHE A 282 -16.91 6.83 4.58
C PHE A 282 -17.40 7.87 5.59
N SER A 283 -16.53 8.81 5.93
CA SER A 283 -16.88 10.00 6.70
C SER A 283 -16.19 11.23 6.16
N LEU A 284 -16.84 12.39 6.25
CA LEU A 284 -16.24 13.64 5.82
C LEU A 284 -15.21 14.14 6.82
N THR A 285 -14.17 14.78 6.30
CA THR A 285 -13.18 15.50 7.10
C THR A 285 -12.74 16.78 6.40
N LYS A 286 -12.06 17.65 7.13
CA LYS A 286 -11.51 18.90 6.59
C LYS A 286 -10.05 18.70 6.17
N LEU A 287 -9.60 19.45 5.17
CA LEU A 287 -8.22 19.41 4.68
C LEU A 287 -7.20 19.69 5.80
N ALA A 288 -7.46 20.69 6.66
CA ALA A 288 -6.58 21.00 7.79
C ALA A 288 -6.43 19.79 8.76
N THR A 289 -7.55 19.11 9.07
CA THR A 289 -7.52 17.91 9.90
C THR A 289 -6.72 16.79 9.24
N ALA A 290 -6.92 16.56 7.93
CA ALA A 290 -6.20 15.56 7.17
C ALA A 290 -4.68 15.82 7.18
N HIS A 291 -4.29 17.08 7.02
CA HIS A 291 -2.88 17.50 7.07
C HIS A 291 -2.24 17.23 8.45
N ASN A 292 -2.91 17.65 9.52
CA ASN A 292 -2.42 17.44 10.89
C ASN A 292 -2.24 15.94 11.20
N LEU A 293 -3.22 15.11 10.85
CA LEU A 293 -3.15 13.66 11.06
C LEU A 293 -1.98 13.02 10.32
N TYR A 294 -1.69 13.49 9.11
CA TYR A 294 -0.54 12.99 8.36
C TYR A 294 0.78 13.40 9.01
N GLN A 295 0.88 14.67 9.47
CA GLN A 295 2.06 15.17 10.17
C GLN A 295 2.32 14.40 11.48
N GLU A 296 1.26 14.17 12.27
CA GLU A 296 1.34 13.39 13.51
C GLU A 296 1.80 11.94 13.24
N MET A 297 1.27 11.30 12.20
CA MET A 297 1.67 9.94 11.82
C MET A 297 3.13 9.91 11.36
N TYR A 298 3.53 10.83 10.50
CA TYR A 298 4.90 10.92 9.98
C TYR A 298 5.93 11.21 11.07
N ALA A 299 5.57 12.05 12.05
CA ALA A 299 6.45 12.40 13.17
C ALA A 299 6.84 11.19 14.04
N GLN A 300 6.02 10.12 14.05
CA GLN A 300 6.34 8.89 14.81
C GLN A 300 7.51 8.10 14.20
N PHE A 301 7.86 8.37 12.95
CA PHE A 301 8.97 7.73 12.23
C PHE A 301 10.22 8.62 12.10
N LYS A 302 10.15 9.87 12.58
CA LYS A 302 11.33 10.74 12.65
C LYS A 302 12.09 10.46 13.95
N HIS A 303 13.31 10.02 13.82
CA HIS A 303 14.28 9.88 14.92
C HIS A 303 15.27 11.03 14.91
#